data_94871691eb3914a41b89770c9d6ce622
#
_entry.id   94871691eb3914a41b89770c9d6ce622
#
_cell.length_a   1.000
_cell.length_b   1.000
_cell.length_c   1.000
_cell.angle_alpha   90.00
_cell.angle_beta   90.00
_cell.angle_gamma   90.00
#
_symmetry.space_group_name_H-M   'P 1'
#
loop_
_entity.id
_entity.type
_entity.pdbx_description
1 polymer ?
#
loop_
_entity_poly.entity_id
_entity_poly.type
_entity_poly.pdbx_seq_one_letter_code
_entity_poly.pdbx_strand_id
1 'polypeptide(L)'
;MKDFPCFATDDGVASLILKEIPYRQEAYIRFQDVQPGRFAPFLQECVSFCRMAGAEKIYAQGHEELSQYPLHAAVYEMRGKAWVDTKMLENIFPVTEATAETWRKLCNERMRGVDCATTQTAGDEKEILESGGAYFVHSAGELLGIGWMKDTELLAVCSVKPGAGERVMHTLMSLVEGAGMTLEVASTNAKAIRLYEKLGFLRTAEKVRWYRVG
;
A
#
# COMPACT_ATOMS: atom_id res chain seq x y z
N MET A 1 -7.22 14.91 -0.05
CA MET A 1 -5.93 15.01 0.69
C MET A 1 -6.21 14.45 2.07
N LYS A 2 -5.68 13.26 2.43
CA LYS A 2 -5.88 12.70 3.78
C LYS A 2 -5.09 13.59 4.73
N ASP A 3 -5.76 14.15 5.74
CA ASP A 3 -5.15 15.02 6.75
C ASP A 3 -4.22 14.18 7.63
N PHE A 4 -2.94 14.16 7.30
CA PHE A 4 -1.93 13.66 8.20
C PHE A 4 -1.59 14.75 9.21
N PRO A 5 -1.57 14.46 10.52
CA PRO A 5 -1.15 15.44 11.50
C PRO A 5 0.23 15.98 11.13
N CYS A 6 0.35 17.30 11.05
CA CYS A 6 1.60 17.98 10.86
C CYS A 6 2.22 18.22 12.23
N PHE A 7 3.42 17.72 12.44
CA PHE A 7 4.24 17.96 13.61
C PHE A 7 5.28 19.02 13.26
N ALA A 8 5.19 20.19 13.88
CA ALA A 8 6.07 21.30 13.60
C ALA A 8 6.65 21.85 14.91
N THR A 9 7.95 22.07 14.90
CA THR A 9 8.73 22.70 15.98
C THR A 9 9.73 23.68 15.37
N ASP A 10 10.53 24.35 16.20
CA ASP A 10 11.62 25.22 15.73
C ASP A 10 12.68 24.43 14.94
N ASP A 11 12.76 23.11 15.13
CA ASP A 11 13.75 22.24 14.50
C ASP A 11 13.31 21.72 13.11
N GLY A 12 12.00 21.73 12.79
CA GLY A 12 11.53 21.27 11.50
C GLY A 12 10.03 20.99 11.41
N VAL A 13 9.65 20.39 10.27
CA VAL A 13 8.28 20.01 9.94
C VAL A 13 8.25 18.57 9.44
N ALA A 14 7.35 17.76 9.99
CA ALA A 14 7.12 16.39 9.56
C ALA A 14 5.62 16.06 9.53
N SER A 15 5.20 15.19 8.61
CA SER A 15 3.89 14.56 8.67
C SER A 15 3.99 13.25 9.44
N LEU A 16 3.06 13.02 10.38
CA LEU A 16 2.99 11.80 11.16
C LEU A 16 1.81 10.95 10.69
N ILE A 17 2.06 9.74 10.22
CA ILE A 17 1.04 8.78 9.82
C ILE A 17 0.81 7.85 11.02
N LEU A 18 -0.25 8.11 11.78
CA LEU A 18 -0.56 7.41 13.02
C LEU A 18 -1.71 6.39 12.88
N LYS A 19 -2.37 6.37 11.73
CA LYS A 19 -3.55 5.52 11.50
C LYS A 19 -3.26 4.03 11.60
N GLU A 20 -2.01 3.60 11.44
CA GLU A 20 -1.63 2.19 11.53
C GLU A 20 -1.38 1.72 12.97
N ILE A 21 -1.31 2.64 13.96
CA ILE A 21 -1.05 2.29 15.36
C ILE A 21 -2.09 1.30 15.90
N PRO A 22 -3.42 1.53 15.79
CA PRO A 22 -4.42 0.62 16.36
C PRO A 22 -4.47 -0.76 15.68
N TYR A 23 -3.87 -0.92 14.50
CA TYR A 23 -3.95 -2.16 13.72
C TYR A 23 -2.64 -2.95 13.72
N ARG A 24 -1.50 -2.24 13.68
CA ARG A 24 -0.17 -2.80 13.43
C ARG A 24 0.87 -2.34 14.45
N GLN A 25 0.50 -1.40 15.33
CA GLN A 25 1.39 -0.72 16.27
C GLN A 25 2.54 0.01 15.55
N GLU A 26 2.27 0.47 14.34
CA GLU A 26 3.24 1.13 13.47
C GLU A 26 2.91 2.60 13.29
N ALA A 27 3.93 3.46 13.30
CA ALA A 27 3.85 4.86 12.90
C ALA A 27 4.89 5.17 11.83
N TYR A 28 4.55 6.13 10.97
CA TYR A 28 5.44 6.55 9.89
C TYR A 28 5.64 8.06 9.94
N ILE A 29 6.89 8.50 9.87
CA ILE A 29 7.33 9.89 9.90
C ILE A 29 7.80 10.27 8.50
N ARG A 30 7.24 11.33 7.93
CA ARG A 30 7.70 11.91 6.68
C ARG A 30 8.26 13.30 6.94
N PHE A 31 9.57 13.45 6.93
CA PHE A 31 10.21 14.76 7.05
C PHE A 31 9.92 15.58 5.80
N GLN A 32 9.56 16.85 5.99
CA GLN A 32 9.28 17.82 4.94
C GLN A 32 10.34 18.90 4.91
N ASP A 33 10.75 19.36 6.10
CA ASP A 33 11.81 20.31 6.29
C ASP A 33 12.50 20.06 7.63
N VAL A 34 13.79 20.21 7.68
CA VAL A 34 14.59 20.06 8.91
C VAL A 34 15.67 21.14 8.93
N GLN A 35 15.75 21.90 10.02
CA GLN A 35 16.75 22.94 10.17
C GLN A 35 18.17 22.35 10.16
N PRO A 36 19.16 23.01 9.56
CA PRO A 36 20.52 22.53 9.49
C PRO A 36 21.08 22.14 10.86
N GLY A 37 21.60 20.90 10.97
CA GLY A 37 22.16 20.35 12.21
C GLY A 37 21.13 20.00 13.30
N ARG A 38 19.82 20.04 12.98
CA ARG A 38 18.75 19.73 13.95
C ARG A 38 18.05 18.41 13.71
N PHE A 39 18.54 17.59 12.78
CA PHE A 39 17.89 16.33 12.44
C PHE A 39 17.75 15.38 13.65
N ALA A 40 18.84 15.14 14.39
CA ALA A 40 18.82 14.18 15.50
C ALA A 40 17.85 14.59 16.63
N PRO A 41 17.82 15.83 17.15
CA PRO A 41 16.84 16.25 18.14
C PRO A 41 15.41 16.22 17.58
N PHE A 42 15.18 16.68 16.35
CA PHE A 42 13.84 16.66 15.75
C PHE A 42 13.31 15.23 15.51
N LEU A 43 14.16 14.31 15.06
CA LEU A 43 13.82 12.90 14.96
C LEU A 43 13.40 12.34 16.33
N GLN A 44 14.17 12.66 17.39
CA GLN A 44 13.86 12.18 18.75
C GLN A 44 12.51 12.70 19.27
N GLU A 45 12.14 13.94 18.96
CA GLU A 45 10.84 14.51 19.30
C GLU A 45 9.71 13.78 18.55
N CYS A 46 9.84 13.58 17.23
CA CYS A 46 8.87 12.83 16.43
C CYS A 46 8.71 11.40 16.92
N VAL A 47 9.80 10.68 17.22
CA VAL A 47 9.77 9.32 17.76
C VAL A 47 9.09 9.28 19.12
N SER A 48 9.40 10.22 20.02
CA SER A 48 8.79 10.31 21.33
C SER A 48 7.28 10.53 21.23
N PHE A 49 6.84 11.39 20.32
CA PHE A 49 5.41 11.61 20.07
C PHE A 49 4.72 10.34 19.54
N CYS A 50 5.32 9.65 18.57
CA CYS A 50 4.76 8.40 18.05
C CYS A 50 4.67 7.31 19.13
N ARG A 51 5.66 7.23 20.05
CA ARG A 51 5.63 6.33 21.21
C ARG A 51 4.49 6.67 22.18
N MET A 52 4.30 7.96 22.51
CA MET A 52 3.18 8.40 23.34
C MET A 52 1.83 8.09 22.71
N ALA A 53 1.74 8.11 21.37
CA ALA A 53 0.55 7.72 20.62
C ALA A 53 0.33 6.19 20.57
N GLY A 54 1.26 5.37 21.10
CA GLY A 54 1.14 3.92 21.21
C GLY A 54 1.84 3.13 20.12
N ALA A 55 2.75 3.75 19.32
CA ALA A 55 3.52 3.03 18.32
C ALA A 55 4.63 2.20 18.96
N GLU A 56 4.76 0.93 18.56
CA GLU A 56 5.88 0.05 18.94
C GLU A 56 6.98 0.00 17.88
N LYS A 57 6.62 0.27 16.63
CA LYS A 57 7.54 0.33 15.50
C LYS A 57 7.38 1.67 14.79
N ILE A 58 8.49 2.35 14.57
CA ILE A 58 8.47 3.67 13.95
C ILE A 58 9.43 3.68 12.78
N TYR A 59 8.89 4.13 11.65
CA TYR A 59 9.62 4.23 10.38
C TYR A 59 9.66 5.68 9.93
N ALA A 60 10.76 6.08 9.28
CA ALA A 60 10.93 7.44 8.80
C ALA A 60 11.45 7.50 7.36
N GLN A 61 11.15 8.60 6.67
CA GLN A 61 11.65 8.92 5.33
C GLN A 61 11.77 10.44 5.13
N GLY A 62 12.50 10.87 4.09
CA GLY A 62 12.53 12.27 3.67
C GLY A 62 13.74 13.06 4.19
N HIS A 63 14.77 12.41 4.75
CA HIS A 63 16.02 13.06 5.13
C HIS A 63 17.23 12.17 4.86
N GLU A 64 18.35 12.76 4.45
CA GLU A 64 19.56 12.00 4.05
C GLU A 64 20.22 11.24 5.20
N GLU A 65 20.23 11.81 6.41
CA GLU A 65 20.78 11.16 7.60
C GLU A 65 20.04 9.88 8.00
N LEU A 66 18.86 9.62 7.45
CA LEU A 66 18.16 8.35 7.66
C LEU A 66 18.92 7.15 7.09
N SER A 67 19.82 7.36 6.14
CA SER A 67 20.65 6.29 5.57
C SER A 67 21.55 5.57 6.58
N GLN A 68 21.79 6.14 7.76
CA GLN A 68 22.50 5.50 8.88
C GLN A 68 21.62 4.51 9.67
N TYR A 69 20.31 4.52 9.48
CA TYR A 69 19.36 3.61 10.13
C TYR A 69 19.08 2.37 9.27
N PRO A 70 18.67 1.25 9.88
CA PRO A 70 18.32 0.05 9.12
C PRO A 70 17.18 0.33 8.13
N LEU A 71 17.40 -0.01 6.85
CA LEU A 71 16.34 0.01 5.85
C LEU A 71 15.28 -1.02 6.22
N HIS A 72 14.02 -0.58 6.37
CA HIS A 72 12.88 -1.46 6.57
C HIS A 72 12.37 -1.97 5.22
N ALA A 73 11.96 -1.07 4.36
CA ALA A 73 11.49 -1.40 3.01
C ALA A 73 11.61 -0.19 2.07
N ALA A 74 11.83 -0.45 0.79
CA ALA A 74 11.55 0.50 -0.27
C ALA A 74 10.19 0.19 -0.90
N VAL A 75 9.54 1.19 -1.50
CA VAL A 75 8.35 1.01 -2.32
C VAL A 75 8.71 1.27 -3.76
N TYR A 76 8.46 0.28 -4.60
CA TYR A 76 8.72 0.35 -6.04
C TYR A 76 7.44 0.60 -6.82
N GLU A 77 7.50 1.51 -7.78
CA GLU A 77 6.51 1.59 -8.83
C GLU A 77 6.88 0.54 -9.90
N MET A 78 5.90 -0.24 -10.31
CA MET A 78 6.02 -1.15 -11.44
C MET A 78 4.98 -0.82 -12.49
N ARG A 79 5.35 -0.94 -13.78
CA ARG A 79 4.47 -0.72 -14.93
C ARG A 79 4.51 -1.92 -15.86
N GLY A 80 3.33 -2.35 -16.29
CA GLY A 80 3.16 -3.41 -17.26
C GLY A 80 2.21 -3.01 -18.37
N LYS A 81 2.41 -3.57 -19.58
CA LYS A 81 1.37 -3.57 -20.57
C LYS A 81 0.30 -4.56 -20.14
N ALA A 82 -0.98 -4.16 -20.22
CA ALA A 82 -2.09 -5.05 -19.94
C ALA A 82 -2.25 -6.09 -21.05
N TRP A 83 -1.30 -7.06 -21.12
CA TRP A 83 -1.48 -8.26 -21.92
C TRP A 83 -2.27 -9.28 -21.11
N VAL A 84 -3.38 -9.74 -21.66
CA VAL A 84 -4.33 -10.60 -20.99
C VAL A 84 -4.37 -11.96 -21.65
N ASP A 85 -4.10 -13.02 -20.90
CA ASP A 85 -4.46 -14.38 -21.33
C ASP A 85 -5.95 -14.60 -21.10
N THR A 86 -6.73 -14.63 -22.17
CA THR A 86 -8.18 -14.80 -22.09
C THR A 86 -8.63 -16.13 -21.45
N LYS A 87 -7.75 -17.14 -21.42
CA LYS A 87 -8.00 -18.42 -20.72
C LYS A 87 -7.90 -18.28 -19.19
N MET A 88 -7.30 -17.19 -18.72
CA MET A 88 -7.14 -16.89 -17.29
C MET A 88 -8.23 -15.97 -16.74
N LEU A 89 -9.16 -15.49 -17.59
CA LEU A 89 -10.22 -14.59 -17.17
C LEU A 89 -11.26 -15.30 -16.30
N GLU A 90 -11.70 -14.58 -15.29
CA GLU A 90 -12.64 -15.02 -14.29
C GLU A 90 -13.83 -14.07 -14.18
N ASN A 91 -14.86 -14.47 -13.43
CA ASN A 91 -15.98 -13.59 -13.17
C ASN A 91 -15.58 -12.49 -12.20
N ILE A 92 -15.94 -11.25 -12.54
CA ILE A 92 -15.67 -10.07 -11.73
C ILE A 92 -16.99 -9.45 -11.28
N PHE A 93 -17.05 -9.09 -9.99
CA PHE A 93 -18.22 -8.46 -9.38
C PHE A 93 -17.79 -7.17 -8.68
N PRO A 94 -18.43 -6.03 -8.97
CA PRO A 94 -18.13 -4.78 -8.30
C PRO A 94 -18.54 -4.85 -6.82
N VAL A 95 -17.80 -4.11 -6.00
CA VAL A 95 -18.16 -3.89 -4.59
C VAL A 95 -19.40 -2.98 -4.54
N THR A 96 -20.35 -3.34 -3.70
CA THR A 96 -21.59 -2.59 -3.43
C THR A 96 -21.63 -2.17 -1.96
N GLU A 97 -22.57 -1.31 -1.59
CA GLU A 97 -22.79 -0.92 -0.18
C GLU A 97 -22.95 -2.13 0.74
N ALA A 98 -23.67 -3.17 0.28
CA ALA A 98 -23.88 -4.39 1.06
C ALA A 98 -22.60 -5.25 1.25
N THR A 99 -21.58 -5.05 0.40
CA THR A 99 -20.37 -5.90 0.39
C THR A 99 -19.09 -5.14 0.73
N ALA A 100 -19.13 -3.80 0.88
CA ALA A 100 -17.96 -2.97 1.12
C ALA A 100 -17.22 -3.34 2.41
N GLU A 101 -17.94 -3.56 3.50
CA GLU A 101 -17.35 -4.00 4.77
C GLU A 101 -16.64 -5.36 4.63
N THR A 102 -17.26 -6.31 3.93
CA THR A 102 -16.68 -7.64 3.69
C THR A 102 -15.39 -7.52 2.88
N TRP A 103 -15.42 -6.72 1.81
CA TRP A 103 -14.25 -6.47 0.98
C TRP A 103 -13.11 -5.84 1.80
N ARG A 104 -13.40 -4.78 2.58
CA ARG A 104 -12.45 -4.09 3.44
C ARG A 104 -11.79 -5.03 4.46
N LYS A 105 -12.61 -5.82 5.18
CA LYS A 105 -12.11 -6.79 6.17
C LYS A 105 -11.18 -7.81 5.53
N LEU A 106 -11.55 -8.34 4.37
CA LEU A 106 -10.74 -9.29 3.63
C LEU A 106 -9.43 -8.67 3.14
N CYS A 107 -9.48 -7.44 2.60
CA CYS A 107 -8.28 -6.71 2.19
C CYS A 107 -7.31 -6.56 3.36
N ASN A 108 -7.79 -6.06 4.51
CA ASN A 108 -6.96 -5.86 5.71
C ASN A 108 -6.38 -7.18 6.23
N GLU A 109 -7.16 -8.25 6.25
CA GLU A 109 -6.69 -9.58 6.67
C GLU A 109 -5.51 -10.05 5.80
N ARG A 110 -5.67 -9.94 4.48
CA ARG A 110 -4.65 -10.39 3.50
C ARG A 110 -3.42 -9.49 3.46
N MET A 111 -3.59 -8.19 3.72
CA MET A 111 -2.50 -7.21 3.71
C MET A 111 -1.80 -7.08 5.07
N ARG A 112 -2.28 -7.71 6.14
CA ARG A 112 -1.74 -7.56 7.50
C ARG A 112 -0.23 -7.80 7.61
N GLY A 113 0.31 -8.76 6.87
CA GLY A 113 1.73 -9.10 6.87
C GLY A 113 2.54 -8.47 5.73
N VAL A 114 1.97 -7.53 4.98
CA VAL A 114 2.65 -6.85 3.88
C VAL A 114 3.19 -5.52 4.39
N ASP A 115 4.49 -5.32 4.30
CA ASP A 115 5.12 -4.06 4.70
C ASP A 115 4.63 -2.90 3.85
N CYS A 116 4.53 -1.73 4.45
CA CYS A 116 4.06 -0.49 3.81
C CYS A 116 2.61 -0.54 3.28
N ALA A 117 1.87 -1.62 3.49
CA ALA A 117 0.47 -1.67 3.12
C ALA A 117 -0.38 -0.81 4.06
N THR A 118 -1.35 -0.10 3.49
CA THR A 118 -2.26 0.75 4.24
C THR A 118 -3.48 -0.04 4.71
N THR A 119 -3.82 0.05 6.00
CA THR A 119 -5.06 -0.50 6.54
C THR A 119 -6.25 0.34 6.11
N GLN A 120 -7.28 -0.30 5.57
CA GLN A 120 -8.53 0.36 5.19
C GLN A 120 -9.45 0.47 6.42
N THR A 121 -9.90 1.69 6.74
CA THR A 121 -10.84 1.96 7.84
C THR A 121 -12.28 1.95 7.35
N ALA A 122 -13.27 1.97 8.25
CA ALA A 122 -14.65 2.14 7.86
C ALA A 122 -14.91 3.47 7.11
N GLY A 123 -14.13 4.53 7.43
CA GLY A 123 -14.18 5.80 6.70
C GLY A 123 -13.68 5.72 5.25
N ASP A 124 -12.83 4.73 4.95
CA ASP A 124 -12.32 4.54 3.58
C ASP A 124 -13.35 3.78 2.69
N GLU A 125 -14.40 3.16 3.25
CA GLU A 125 -15.43 2.43 2.48
C GLU A 125 -16.14 3.35 1.48
N LYS A 126 -16.37 4.60 1.85
CA LYS A 126 -16.96 5.58 0.95
C LYS A 126 -16.10 5.82 -0.28
N GLU A 127 -14.79 6.00 -0.12
CA GLU A 127 -13.84 6.17 -1.23
C GLU A 127 -13.79 4.91 -2.12
N ILE A 128 -13.82 3.72 -1.51
CA ILE A 128 -13.87 2.44 -2.23
C ILE A 128 -15.10 2.34 -3.12
N LEU A 129 -16.27 2.71 -2.60
CA LEU A 129 -17.55 2.70 -3.34
C LEU A 129 -17.60 3.77 -4.43
N GLU A 130 -17.23 5.01 -4.11
CA GLU A 130 -17.24 6.13 -5.04
C GLU A 130 -16.25 5.95 -6.21
N SER A 131 -15.15 5.24 -5.98
CA SER A 131 -14.19 4.92 -7.05
C SER A 131 -14.78 4.01 -8.13
N GLY A 132 -15.76 3.18 -7.77
CA GLY A 132 -16.33 2.15 -8.65
C GLY A 132 -15.33 1.09 -9.14
N GLY A 133 -14.11 1.12 -8.62
CA GLY A 133 -13.00 0.29 -9.07
C GLY A 133 -12.63 -0.87 -8.14
N ALA A 134 -13.41 -1.13 -7.12
CA ALA A 134 -13.18 -2.25 -6.21
C ALA A 134 -14.02 -3.48 -6.61
N TYR A 135 -13.38 -4.66 -6.61
CA TYR A 135 -13.95 -5.87 -7.17
C TYR A 135 -13.68 -7.11 -6.33
N PHE A 136 -14.59 -8.08 -6.44
CA PHE A 136 -14.38 -9.48 -6.11
C PHE A 136 -14.14 -10.26 -7.41
N VAL A 137 -13.20 -11.21 -7.40
CA VAL A 137 -12.90 -12.10 -8.51
C VAL A 137 -13.29 -13.52 -8.12
N HIS A 138 -14.20 -14.14 -8.86
CA HIS A 138 -14.74 -15.46 -8.59
C HIS A 138 -14.54 -16.43 -9.76
N SER A 139 -14.31 -17.70 -9.44
CA SER A 139 -14.27 -18.80 -10.39
C SER A 139 -15.21 -19.91 -9.93
N ALA A 140 -16.11 -20.36 -10.78
CA ALA A 140 -17.04 -21.45 -10.48
C ALA A 140 -17.79 -21.28 -9.14
N GLY A 141 -18.20 -20.07 -8.81
CA GLY A 141 -18.88 -19.73 -7.55
C GLY A 141 -17.97 -19.53 -6.33
N GLU A 142 -16.67 -19.74 -6.46
CA GLU A 142 -15.71 -19.57 -5.37
C GLU A 142 -14.92 -18.27 -5.50
N LEU A 143 -14.72 -17.58 -4.37
CA LEU A 143 -13.90 -16.36 -4.32
C LEU A 143 -12.42 -16.71 -4.51
N LEU A 144 -11.80 -16.15 -5.54
CA LEU A 144 -10.37 -16.28 -5.81
C LEU A 144 -9.55 -15.14 -5.21
N GLY A 145 -10.09 -13.93 -5.22
CA GLY A 145 -9.39 -12.76 -4.74
C GLY A 145 -10.20 -11.49 -4.88
N ILE A 146 -9.56 -10.39 -4.55
CA ILE A 146 -10.10 -9.04 -4.64
C ILE A 146 -9.10 -8.12 -5.30
N GLY A 147 -9.60 -7.01 -5.88
CA GLY A 147 -8.77 -5.94 -6.42
C GLY A 147 -9.41 -4.58 -6.24
N TRP A 148 -8.59 -3.55 -6.24
CA TRP A 148 -9.02 -2.15 -6.26
C TRP A 148 -8.19 -1.38 -7.28
N MET A 149 -8.87 -0.88 -8.29
CA MET A 149 -8.31 -0.11 -9.40
C MET A 149 -8.80 1.34 -9.30
N LYS A 150 -7.95 2.26 -9.70
CA LYS A 150 -8.34 3.64 -9.98
C LYS A 150 -7.71 4.02 -11.33
N ASP A 151 -8.56 4.24 -12.33
CA ASP A 151 -8.12 4.38 -13.71
C ASP A 151 -7.24 3.20 -14.14
N THR A 152 -5.96 3.41 -14.37
CA THR A 152 -4.98 2.36 -14.72
C THR A 152 -4.06 1.97 -13.56
N GLU A 153 -4.31 2.50 -12.36
CA GLU A 153 -3.52 2.20 -11.18
C GLU A 153 -4.17 1.09 -10.35
N LEU A 154 -3.41 0.05 -10.04
CA LEU A 154 -3.81 -1.01 -9.12
C LEU A 154 -3.42 -0.62 -7.70
N LEU A 155 -4.41 -0.21 -6.90
CA LEU A 155 -4.23 0.26 -5.53
C LEU A 155 -4.12 -0.89 -4.52
N ALA A 156 -4.84 -2.00 -4.77
CA ALA A 156 -4.77 -3.19 -3.93
C ALA A 156 -5.10 -4.45 -4.75
N VAL A 157 -4.43 -5.55 -4.45
CA VAL A 157 -4.77 -6.88 -4.96
C VAL A 157 -4.41 -7.95 -3.95
N CYS A 158 -5.32 -8.87 -3.70
CA CYS A 158 -5.07 -10.01 -2.84
C CYS A 158 -5.69 -11.26 -3.43
N SER A 159 -4.95 -12.37 -3.45
CA SER A 159 -5.53 -13.68 -3.69
C SER A 159 -6.00 -14.31 -2.37
N VAL A 160 -7.16 -14.95 -2.39
CA VAL A 160 -7.71 -15.69 -1.25
C VAL A 160 -7.24 -17.13 -1.27
N LYS A 161 -7.13 -17.72 -2.47
CA LYS A 161 -6.67 -19.08 -2.65
C LYS A 161 -5.19 -19.13 -3.06
N PRO A 162 -4.41 -20.08 -2.52
CA PRO A 162 -3.05 -20.32 -3.00
C PRO A 162 -3.03 -20.55 -4.53
N GLY A 163 -2.10 -19.90 -5.23
CA GLY A 163 -1.95 -20.03 -6.68
C GLY A 163 -2.92 -19.20 -7.53
N ALA A 164 -3.96 -18.58 -6.95
CA ALA A 164 -4.94 -17.81 -7.72
C ALA A 164 -4.46 -16.42 -8.17
N GLY A 165 -3.32 -15.95 -7.66
CA GLY A 165 -2.87 -14.56 -7.91
C GLY A 165 -2.73 -14.19 -9.38
N GLU A 166 -2.27 -15.12 -10.23
CA GLU A 166 -2.12 -14.89 -11.67
C GLU A 166 -3.48 -14.70 -12.36
N ARG A 167 -4.46 -15.55 -12.05
CA ARG A 167 -5.84 -15.44 -12.58
C ARG A 167 -6.51 -14.15 -12.12
N VAL A 168 -6.36 -13.79 -10.85
CA VAL A 168 -6.87 -12.52 -10.30
C VAL A 168 -6.25 -11.34 -11.04
N MET A 169 -4.94 -11.34 -11.27
CA MET A 169 -4.26 -10.26 -11.99
C MET A 169 -4.71 -10.17 -13.45
N HIS A 170 -4.78 -11.28 -14.20
CA HIS A 170 -5.27 -11.25 -15.58
C HIS A 170 -6.69 -10.69 -15.68
N THR A 171 -7.56 -11.06 -14.73
CA THR A 171 -8.93 -10.55 -14.67
C THR A 171 -8.97 -9.04 -14.41
N LEU A 172 -8.14 -8.53 -13.49
CA LEU A 172 -8.06 -7.08 -13.25
C LEU A 172 -7.42 -6.34 -14.41
N MET A 173 -6.37 -6.90 -15.03
CA MET A 173 -5.72 -6.32 -16.20
C MET A 173 -6.67 -6.20 -17.40
N SER A 174 -7.66 -7.09 -17.54
CA SER A 174 -8.65 -7.01 -18.62
C SER A 174 -9.55 -5.77 -18.55
N LEU A 175 -9.65 -5.14 -17.38
CA LEU A 175 -10.42 -3.89 -17.21
C LEU A 175 -9.74 -2.68 -17.86
N VAL A 176 -8.42 -2.76 -18.11
CA VAL A 176 -7.60 -1.69 -18.69
C VAL A 176 -6.88 -2.17 -19.95
N GLU A 177 -7.49 -3.12 -20.67
CA GLU A 177 -6.91 -3.70 -21.88
C GLU A 177 -6.54 -2.62 -22.91
N GLY A 178 -5.31 -2.72 -23.43
CA GLY A 178 -4.76 -1.72 -24.37
C GLY A 178 -4.12 -0.49 -23.69
N ALA A 179 -4.37 -0.25 -22.41
CA ALA A 179 -3.66 0.72 -21.61
C ALA A 179 -2.56 0.03 -20.78
N GLY A 180 -1.59 0.80 -20.30
CA GLY A 180 -0.62 0.28 -19.32
C GLY A 180 -1.23 0.29 -17.92
N MET A 181 -0.89 -0.72 -17.11
CA MET A 181 -1.23 -0.74 -15.68
C MET A 181 -0.02 -0.34 -14.84
N THR A 182 -0.25 0.44 -13.79
CA THR A 182 0.75 0.78 -12.77
C THR A 182 0.34 0.22 -11.41
N LEU A 183 1.34 -0.10 -10.60
CA LEU A 183 1.12 -0.53 -9.22
C LEU A 183 2.33 -0.14 -8.35
N GLU A 184 2.11 -0.12 -7.05
CA GLU A 184 3.19 0.01 -6.06
C GLU A 184 3.36 -1.29 -5.27
N VAL A 185 4.61 -1.64 -4.93
CA VAL A 185 4.94 -2.85 -4.18
C VAL A 185 6.11 -2.63 -3.24
N ALA A 186 6.00 -3.12 -2.00
CA ALA A 186 7.10 -3.11 -1.06
C ALA A 186 8.23 -4.05 -1.53
N SER A 187 9.49 -3.62 -1.40
CA SER A 187 10.68 -4.39 -1.79
C SER A 187 10.79 -5.74 -1.06
N THR A 188 10.18 -5.84 0.11
CA THR A 188 10.13 -7.06 0.93
C THR A 188 9.09 -8.07 0.44
N ASN A 189 8.13 -7.66 -0.41
CA ASN A 189 7.11 -8.55 -0.96
C ASN A 189 7.60 -9.28 -2.22
N ALA A 190 8.65 -10.10 -2.05
CA ALA A 190 9.28 -10.84 -3.14
C ALA A 190 8.31 -11.76 -3.90
N LYS A 191 7.23 -12.24 -3.25
CA LYS A 191 6.22 -13.09 -3.92
C LYS A 191 5.41 -12.28 -4.92
N ALA A 192 4.96 -11.09 -4.54
CA ALA A 192 4.20 -10.20 -5.43
C ALA A 192 5.09 -9.69 -6.57
N ILE A 193 6.33 -9.27 -6.28
CA ILE A 193 7.28 -8.81 -7.29
C ILE A 193 7.49 -9.88 -8.37
N ARG A 194 7.77 -11.13 -7.99
CA ARG A 194 7.93 -12.24 -8.94
C ARG A 194 6.69 -12.49 -9.79
N LEU A 195 5.48 -12.35 -9.20
CA LEU A 195 4.24 -12.46 -9.96
C LEU A 195 4.12 -11.33 -10.99
N TYR A 196 4.38 -10.09 -10.58
CA TYR A 196 4.30 -8.94 -11.49
C TYR A 196 5.33 -9.01 -12.60
N GLU A 197 6.57 -9.40 -12.30
CA GLU A 197 7.62 -9.62 -13.32
C GLU A 197 7.22 -10.73 -14.32
N LYS A 198 6.64 -11.84 -13.82
CA LYS A 198 6.09 -12.90 -14.68
C LYS A 198 5.00 -12.39 -15.62
N LEU A 199 4.18 -11.43 -15.17
CA LEU A 199 3.12 -10.78 -15.94
C LEU A 199 3.63 -9.64 -16.84
N GLY A 200 4.96 -9.44 -16.91
CA GLY A 200 5.58 -8.45 -17.79
C GLY A 200 5.64 -7.03 -17.21
N PHE A 201 5.42 -6.88 -15.89
CA PHE A 201 5.66 -5.60 -15.22
C PHE A 201 7.16 -5.38 -15.02
N LEU A 202 7.58 -4.15 -15.26
CA LEU A 202 8.95 -3.69 -15.03
C LEU A 202 8.96 -2.64 -13.91
N ARG A 203 9.98 -2.71 -13.07
CA ARG A 203 10.22 -1.66 -12.09
C ARG A 203 10.64 -0.38 -12.80
N THR A 204 9.89 0.71 -12.59
CA THR A 204 10.10 2.01 -13.26
C THR A 204 10.69 3.06 -12.33
N ALA A 205 10.36 3.00 -11.04
CA ALA A 205 10.85 3.94 -10.05
C ALA A 205 10.94 3.31 -8.66
N GLU A 206 11.77 3.91 -7.83
CA GLU A 206 11.71 3.76 -6.39
C GLU A 206 11.06 5.03 -5.83
N LYS A 207 9.89 4.87 -5.22
CA LYS A 207 9.06 5.99 -4.76
C LYS A 207 9.49 6.50 -3.40
N VAL A 208 9.86 5.58 -2.50
CA VAL A 208 10.18 5.89 -1.11
C VAL A 208 11.03 4.80 -0.48
N ARG A 209 11.87 5.18 0.48
CA ARG A 209 12.56 4.29 1.43
C ARG A 209 12.13 4.59 2.84
N TRP A 210 11.72 3.56 3.55
CA TRP A 210 11.38 3.64 4.96
C TRP A 210 12.49 3.03 5.79
N TYR A 211 13.01 3.79 6.74
CA TYR A 211 14.07 3.38 7.67
C TYR A 211 13.48 3.18 9.05
N ARG A 212 13.90 2.14 9.75
CA ARG A 212 13.44 1.88 11.11
C ARG A 212 14.19 2.77 12.09
N VAL A 213 13.47 3.63 12.79
CA VAL A 213 14.03 4.63 13.74
C VAL A 213 13.56 4.41 15.19
N GLY A 214 12.64 3.45 15.42
CA GLY A 214 12.13 3.13 16.74
C GLY A 214 11.38 1.79 16.81
#